data_581b922233bdbda0a61cb95ee28dafe1
#
_entry.id   581b922233bdbda0a61cb95ee28dafe1
#
_cell.length_a   1.000
_cell.length_b   1.000
_cell.length_c   1.000
_cell.angle_alpha   90.00
_cell.angle_beta   90.00
_cell.angle_gamma   90.00
#
_symmetry.space_group_name_H-M   'P 1'
#
loop_
_entity.id
_entity.type
_entity.pdbx_description
1 polymer ?
#
loop_
_entity_poly.entity_id
_entity_poly.type
_entity_poly.pdbx_seq_one_letter_code
_entity_poly.pdbx_strand_id
1 'polypeptide(L)'
;MGDTMPWELCRDAIDMAVTTRCGEVAGMVFHHDRGSQYLSKDFRAHCDRLGILQSVGRVASCHDNSPAESFWATLKRELVSRFRFETRNQARHAVTAWIKHYNATRLHSSLQNVPPIEWELRYRRHALQAA
;
A
#
# COMPACT_ATOMS: atom_id res chain seq x y z
N MET A 1 0.98 -13.70 -2.99
CA MET A 1 -0.36 -14.20 -3.39
C MET A 1 -0.57 -15.55 -2.73
N GLY A 2 -1.60 -15.68 -1.90
CA GLY A 2 -1.97 -16.91 -1.19
C GLY A 2 -3.38 -17.35 -1.57
N ASP A 3 -3.76 -18.57 -1.19
CA ASP A 3 -5.12 -19.11 -1.40
C ASP A 3 -6.10 -18.54 -0.36
N THR A 4 -5.58 -18.10 0.77
CA THR A 4 -6.29 -17.46 1.88
C THR A 4 -5.68 -16.08 2.15
N MET A 5 -6.35 -15.27 2.95
CA MET A 5 -5.81 -13.97 3.42
C MET A 5 -5.51 -14.02 4.93
N PRO A 6 -4.47 -14.78 5.34
CA PRO A 6 -4.03 -14.77 6.72
C PRO A 6 -3.33 -13.45 7.06
N TRP A 7 -3.20 -13.13 8.35
CA TRP A 7 -2.54 -11.91 8.81
C TRP A 7 -1.07 -11.84 8.38
N GLU A 8 -0.41 -12.98 8.22
CA GLU A 8 0.99 -13.09 7.75
C GLU A 8 1.18 -12.49 6.34
N LEU A 9 0.18 -12.59 5.48
CA LEU A 9 0.24 -11.96 4.15
C LEU A 9 0.27 -10.42 4.27
N CYS A 10 -0.48 -9.88 5.23
CA CYS A 10 -0.48 -8.44 5.51
C CYS A 10 0.85 -8.00 6.15
N ARG A 11 1.40 -8.82 7.08
CA ARG A 11 2.73 -8.62 7.65
C ARG A 11 3.79 -8.57 6.56
N ASP A 12 3.83 -9.57 5.68
CA ASP A 12 4.82 -9.64 4.61
C ASP A 12 4.75 -8.41 3.69
N ALA A 13 3.55 -7.87 3.44
CA ALA A 13 3.39 -6.65 2.67
C ALA A 13 3.94 -5.41 3.40
N ILE A 14 3.74 -5.31 4.72
CA ILE A 14 4.35 -4.27 5.56
C ILE A 14 5.87 -4.41 5.56
N ASP A 15 6.42 -5.61 5.74
CA ASP A 15 7.86 -5.86 5.75
C ASP A 15 8.52 -5.49 4.42
N MET A 16 7.84 -5.73 3.29
CA MET A 16 8.28 -5.25 1.99
C MET A 16 8.30 -3.71 1.91
N ALA A 17 7.30 -3.03 2.48
CA ALA A 17 7.26 -1.58 2.52
C ALA A 17 8.37 -1.02 3.42
N VAL A 18 8.62 -1.63 4.58
CA VAL A 18 9.74 -1.30 5.48
C VAL A 18 11.09 -1.41 4.75
N THR A 19 11.30 -2.52 4.06
CA THR A 19 12.53 -2.75 3.27
C THR A 19 12.70 -1.69 2.18
N THR A 20 11.63 -1.37 1.45
CA THR A 20 11.65 -0.35 0.39
C THR A 20 11.97 1.05 0.94
N ARG A 21 11.62 1.30 2.20
CA ARG A 21 11.87 2.57 2.91
C ARG A 21 13.14 2.57 3.75
N CYS A 22 13.99 1.56 3.60
CA CYS A 22 15.24 1.42 4.38
C CYS A 22 15.01 1.47 5.91
N GLY A 23 13.87 0.99 6.39
CA GLY A 23 13.49 1.00 7.80
C GLY A 23 12.82 2.28 8.31
N GLU A 24 12.76 3.33 7.52
CA GLU A 24 12.18 4.64 7.90
C GLU A 24 10.64 4.62 7.84
N VAL A 25 10.01 3.97 8.81
CA VAL A 25 8.55 3.82 8.89
C VAL A 25 7.95 4.26 10.23
N ALA A 26 8.77 4.58 11.21
CA ALA A 26 8.29 5.04 12.51
C ALA A 26 7.46 6.34 12.38
N GLY A 27 6.29 6.37 13.02
CA GLY A 27 5.34 7.48 12.93
C GLY A 27 4.47 7.49 11.65
N MET A 28 4.69 6.55 10.72
CA MET A 28 3.79 6.41 9.56
C MET A 28 2.40 5.97 10.00
N VAL A 29 1.37 6.53 9.36
CA VAL A 29 -0.02 6.10 9.54
C VAL A 29 -0.36 5.04 8.49
N PHE A 30 -0.67 3.83 8.95
CA PHE A 30 -1.24 2.76 8.12
C PHE A 30 -2.75 2.73 8.29
N HIS A 31 -3.46 3.23 7.28
CA HIS A 31 -4.92 3.18 7.26
C HIS A 31 -5.40 1.88 6.62
N HIS A 32 -6.39 1.23 7.25
CA HIS A 32 -6.98 -0.01 6.76
C HIS A 32 -8.47 -0.12 7.12
N ASP A 33 -9.16 -1.00 6.42
CA ASP A 33 -10.53 -1.38 6.76
C ASP A 33 -10.59 -2.28 8.01
N ARG A 34 -11.77 -2.78 8.33
CA ARG A 34 -11.98 -3.68 9.46
C ARG A 34 -11.77 -5.16 9.12
N GLY A 35 -10.96 -5.46 8.12
CA GLY A 35 -10.60 -6.85 7.82
C GLY A 35 -10.01 -7.55 9.04
N SER A 36 -10.45 -8.79 9.31
CA SER A 36 -10.03 -9.56 10.50
C SER A 36 -8.52 -9.75 10.58
N GLN A 37 -7.83 -9.83 9.44
CA GLN A 37 -6.38 -9.92 9.34
C GLN A 37 -5.66 -8.72 9.94
N TYR A 38 -6.18 -7.50 9.73
CA TYR A 38 -5.62 -6.26 10.25
C TYR A 38 -5.95 -6.02 11.73
N LEU A 39 -7.08 -6.60 12.19
CA LEU A 39 -7.52 -6.49 13.59
C LEU A 39 -6.92 -7.57 14.48
N SER A 40 -6.15 -8.51 13.93
CA SER A 40 -5.49 -9.56 14.71
C SER A 40 -4.49 -8.97 15.72
N LYS A 41 -4.34 -9.61 16.86
CA LYS A 41 -3.38 -9.19 17.90
C LYS A 41 -1.94 -9.20 17.38
N ASP A 42 -1.60 -10.22 16.57
CA ASP A 42 -0.26 -10.39 16.03
C ASP A 42 0.10 -9.30 15.02
N PHE A 43 -0.86 -8.91 14.15
CA PHE A 43 -0.64 -7.83 13.20
C PHE A 43 -0.46 -6.48 13.91
N ARG A 44 -1.28 -6.21 14.94
CA ARG A 44 -1.14 -4.99 15.75
C ARG A 44 0.22 -4.92 16.44
N ALA A 45 0.61 -6.00 17.15
CA ALA A 45 1.90 -6.08 17.79
C ALA A 45 3.08 -5.92 16.81
N HIS A 46 2.92 -6.37 15.56
CA HIS A 46 3.91 -6.18 14.52
C HIS A 46 4.03 -4.70 14.11
N CYS A 47 2.91 -4.00 13.87
CA CYS A 47 2.90 -2.57 13.58
C CYS A 47 3.49 -1.75 14.74
N ASP A 48 3.13 -2.06 15.98
CA ASP A 48 3.62 -1.38 17.17
C ASP A 48 5.15 -1.49 17.29
N ARG A 49 5.73 -2.69 17.04
CA ARG A 49 7.20 -2.88 17.03
C ARG A 49 7.91 -2.03 15.99
N LEU A 50 7.25 -1.75 14.86
CA LEU A 50 7.78 -0.93 13.78
C LEU A 50 7.53 0.57 14.00
N GLY A 51 6.80 0.95 15.05
CA GLY A 51 6.39 2.33 15.29
C GLY A 51 5.36 2.85 14.30
N ILE A 52 4.62 1.95 13.63
CA ILE A 52 3.57 2.29 12.66
C ILE A 52 2.26 2.56 13.42
N LEU A 53 1.68 3.72 13.20
CA LEU A 53 0.40 4.12 13.77
C LEU A 53 -0.75 3.53 12.93
N GLN A 54 -1.60 2.73 13.54
CA GLN A 54 -2.75 2.15 12.84
C GLN A 54 -3.96 3.08 12.90
N SER A 55 -4.57 3.32 11.74
CA SER A 55 -5.83 4.05 11.58
C SER A 55 -6.88 3.12 10.98
N VAL A 56 -7.97 2.92 11.70
CA VAL A 56 -9.03 1.97 11.29
C VAL A 56 -10.23 2.76 10.77
N GLY A 57 -10.72 2.39 9.59
CA GLY A 57 -11.93 2.96 9.02
C GLY A 57 -13.14 2.86 9.96
N ARG A 58 -14.02 3.84 9.92
CA ARG A 58 -15.26 3.85 10.71
C ARG A 58 -16.17 2.70 10.33
N VAL A 59 -17.03 2.28 11.27
CA VAL A 59 -18.06 1.27 10.97
C VAL A 59 -19.04 1.83 9.93
N ALA A 60 -19.32 1.05 8.89
CA ALA A 60 -20.25 1.39 7.81
C ALA A 60 -19.88 2.65 6.98
N SER A 61 -18.60 3.06 6.97
CA SER A 61 -18.11 4.15 6.11
C SER A 61 -17.28 3.57 4.96
N CYS A 62 -17.86 3.48 3.77
CA CYS A 62 -17.12 3.11 2.54
C CYS A 62 -16.16 4.20 2.07
N HIS A 63 -16.38 5.46 2.48
CA HIS A 63 -15.57 6.59 2.01
C HIS A 63 -14.15 6.61 2.62
N ASP A 64 -13.98 6.02 3.80
CA ASP A 64 -12.70 6.08 4.51
C ASP A 64 -11.60 5.28 3.78
N ASN A 65 -11.94 4.33 2.89
CA ASN A 65 -10.99 3.51 2.13
C ASN A 65 -10.97 3.81 0.62
N SER A 66 -11.64 4.88 0.18
CA SER A 66 -11.81 5.19 -1.25
C SER A 66 -10.51 5.31 -2.05
N PRO A 67 -9.36 5.80 -1.52
CA PRO A 67 -8.10 5.79 -2.25
C PRO A 67 -7.60 4.38 -2.58
N ALA A 68 -7.69 3.44 -1.64
CA ALA A 68 -7.31 2.04 -1.87
C ALA A 68 -8.27 1.36 -2.87
N GLU A 69 -9.58 1.60 -2.75
CA GLU A 69 -10.58 1.08 -3.69
C GLU A 69 -10.33 1.60 -5.11
N SER A 70 -10.04 2.90 -5.28
CA SER A 70 -9.70 3.50 -6.56
C SER A 70 -8.44 2.89 -7.18
N PHE A 71 -7.41 2.65 -6.36
CA PHE A 71 -6.18 1.97 -6.79
C PHE A 71 -6.48 0.55 -7.30
N TRP A 72 -7.23 -0.24 -6.54
CA TRP A 72 -7.58 -1.61 -6.92
C TRP A 72 -8.49 -1.67 -8.14
N ALA A 73 -9.45 -0.74 -8.27
CA ALA A 73 -10.30 -0.63 -9.45
C ALA A 73 -9.47 -0.32 -10.71
N THR A 74 -8.47 0.55 -10.58
CA THR A 74 -7.57 0.91 -11.67
C THR A 74 -6.69 -0.28 -12.07
N LEU A 75 -6.07 -0.98 -11.11
CA LEU A 75 -5.29 -2.19 -11.36
C LEU A 75 -6.12 -3.27 -12.08
N LYS A 76 -7.35 -3.50 -11.60
CA LYS A 76 -8.27 -4.45 -12.25
C LYS A 76 -8.54 -4.05 -13.69
N ARG A 77 -8.92 -2.81 -13.93
CA ARG A 77 -9.27 -2.30 -15.27
C ARG A 77 -8.09 -2.31 -16.24
N GLU A 78 -6.91 -1.93 -15.78
CA GLU A 78 -5.74 -1.75 -16.66
C GLU A 78 -4.93 -3.02 -16.86
N LEU A 79 -4.96 -3.94 -15.91
CA LEU A 79 -4.17 -5.16 -15.96
C LEU A 79 -5.01 -6.45 -15.82
N VAL A 80 -5.65 -6.66 -14.68
CA VAL A 80 -6.21 -7.97 -14.32
C VAL A 80 -7.33 -8.41 -15.27
N SER A 81 -8.21 -7.47 -15.67
CA SER A 81 -9.31 -7.75 -16.59
C SER A 81 -8.89 -7.85 -18.08
N ARG A 82 -7.66 -7.45 -18.41
CA ARG A 82 -7.15 -7.45 -19.78
C ARG A 82 -6.30 -8.67 -20.12
N PHE A 83 -5.71 -9.31 -19.10
CA PHE A 83 -4.77 -10.40 -19.30
C PHE A 83 -5.20 -11.61 -18.51
N ARG A 84 -5.07 -12.79 -19.13
CA ARG A 84 -5.21 -14.07 -18.45
C ARG A 84 -3.82 -14.59 -18.11
N PHE A 85 -3.57 -14.80 -16.82
CA PHE A 85 -2.30 -15.28 -16.34
C PHE A 85 -2.36 -16.80 -16.20
N GLU A 86 -1.39 -17.50 -16.75
CA GLU A 86 -1.29 -18.96 -16.67
C GLU A 86 -0.75 -19.43 -15.31
N THR A 87 0.10 -18.61 -14.69
CA THR A 87 0.71 -18.93 -13.40
C THR A 87 0.64 -17.74 -12.43
N ARG A 88 0.66 -18.05 -11.12
CA ARG A 88 0.74 -17.02 -10.06
C ARG A 88 2.01 -16.18 -10.18
N ASN A 89 3.11 -16.77 -10.63
CA ASN A 89 4.37 -16.05 -10.79
C ASN A 89 4.30 -15.03 -11.92
N GLN A 90 3.69 -15.39 -13.05
CA GLN A 90 3.41 -14.47 -14.14
C GLN A 90 2.55 -13.30 -13.67
N ALA A 91 1.45 -13.58 -12.95
CA ALA A 91 0.60 -12.54 -12.37
C ALA A 91 1.36 -11.62 -11.40
N ARG A 92 2.21 -12.19 -10.55
CA ARG A 92 3.03 -11.42 -9.59
C ARG A 92 3.98 -10.47 -10.31
N HIS A 93 4.68 -10.93 -11.33
CA HIS A 93 5.60 -10.09 -12.11
C HIS A 93 4.85 -8.97 -12.82
N ALA A 94 3.72 -9.27 -13.46
CA ALA A 94 2.90 -8.26 -14.15
C ALA A 94 2.36 -7.19 -13.18
N VAL A 95 1.83 -7.59 -12.02
CA VAL A 95 1.34 -6.67 -11.00
C VAL A 95 2.48 -5.81 -10.45
N THR A 96 3.64 -6.39 -10.19
CA THR A 96 4.81 -5.65 -9.70
C THR A 96 5.28 -4.62 -10.71
N ALA A 97 5.35 -4.98 -11.99
CA ALA A 97 5.73 -4.05 -13.06
C ALA A 97 4.70 -2.93 -13.22
N TRP A 98 3.41 -3.27 -13.14
CA TRP A 98 2.34 -2.27 -13.21
C TRP A 98 2.38 -1.29 -12.03
N ILE A 99 2.60 -1.77 -10.80
CA ILE A 99 2.72 -0.91 -9.61
C ILE A 99 3.92 0.04 -9.75
N LYS A 100 5.06 -0.45 -10.22
CA LYS A 100 6.24 0.40 -10.46
C LYS A 100 5.93 1.50 -11.48
N HIS A 101 5.29 1.14 -12.58
CA HIS A 101 4.87 2.10 -13.61
C HIS A 101 3.87 3.12 -13.05
N TYR A 102 2.83 2.65 -12.35
CA TYR A 102 1.82 3.49 -11.70
C TYR A 102 2.46 4.54 -10.79
N ASN A 103 3.34 4.10 -9.89
CA ASN A 103 3.99 5.00 -8.94
C ASN A 103 4.94 6.01 -9.60
N ALA A 104 5.52 5.67 -10.75
CA ALA A 104 6.46 6.53 -11.47
C ALA A 104 5.78 7.52 -12.42
N THR A 105 4.59 7.22 -12.92
CA THR A 105 3.99 7.99 -14.04
C THR A 105 2.60 8.52 -13.79
N ARG A 106 1.82 7.88 -12.88
CA ARG A 106 0.41 8.25 -12.68
C ARG A 106 0.28 9.55 -11.90
N LEU A 107 -0.34 10.54 -12.51
CA LEU A 107 -0.63 11.81 -11.86
C LEU A 107 -1.81 11.67 -10.88
N HIS A 108 -1.69 12.25 -9.71
CA HIS A 108 -2.71 12.26 -8.68
C HIS A 108 -3.09 13.69 -8.31
N SER A 109 -4.38 14.01 -8.38
CA SER A 109 -4.88 15.34 -8.01
C SER A 109 -4.62 15.67 -6.53
N SER A 110 -4.74 14.68 -5.65
CA SER A 110 -4.43 14.81 -4.22
C SER A 110 -2.92 15.02 -3.93
N LEU A 111 -2.05 14.73 -4.89
CA LEU A 111 -0.61 14.91 -4.81
C LEU A 111 -0.12 16.06 -5.71
N GLN A 112 -0.93 17.11 -5.91
CA GLN A 112 -0.58 18.26 -6.75
C GLN A 112 -0.29 17.87 -8.22
N ASN A 113 -0.99 16.88 -8.74
CA ASN A 113 -0.82 16.35 -10.10
C ASN A 113 0.61 15.87 -10.41
N VAL A 114 1.28 15.27 -9.43
CA VAL A 114 2.56 14.59 -9.65
C VAL A 114 2.42 13.09 -9.32
N PRO A 115 3.35 12.25 -9.84
CA PRO A 115 3.38 10.84 -9.49
C PRO A 115 3.75 10.59 -8.03
N PRO A 116 3.31 9.47 -7.42
CA PRO A 116 3.60 9.13 -6.02
C PRO A 116 5.10 9.15 -5.66
N ILE A 117 5.96 8.62 -6.51
CA ILE A 117 7.42 8.63 -6.27
C ILE A 117 7.95 10.07 -6.22
N GLU A 118 7.52 10.92 -7.14
CA GLU A 118 7.97 12.31 -7.18
C GLU A 118 7.50 13.08 -5.94
N TRP A 119 6.24 12.86 -5.52
CA TRP A 119 5.71 13.44 -4.29
C TRP A 119 6.54 13.04 -3.07
N GLU A 120 6.83 11.77 -2.92
CA GLU A 120 7.62 11.26 -1.80
C GLU A 120 9.05 11.83 -1.78
N LEU A 121 9.70 11.94 -2.94
CA LEU A 121 11.02 12.56 -3.05
C LEU A 121 11.02 14.05 -2.68
N ARG A 122 9.95 14.78 -3.04
CA ARG A 122 9.77 16.18 -2.63
C ARG A 122 9.58 16.28 -1.13
N TYR A 123 8.72 15.45 -0.54
CA TYR A 123 8.46 15.42 0.88
C TYR A 123 9.73 15.15 1.70
N ARG A 124 10.51 14.14 1.32
CA ARG A 124 11.78 13.81 1.98
C ARG A 124 12.79 14.94 1.91
N ARG A 125 12.90 15.62 0.78
CA ARG A 125 13.79 16.79 0.65
C ARG A 125 13.39 17.93 1.58
N HIS A 126 12.09 18.23 1.68
CA HIS A 126 11.61 19.25 2.60
C HIS A 126 11.84 18.88 4.07
N ALA A 127 11.62 17.62 4.45
CA ALA A 127 11.87 17.14 5.80
C ALA A 127 13.35 17.28 6.20
N LEU A 128 14.27 16.96 5.28
CA LEU A 128 15.71 17.11 5.52
C LEU A 128 16.18 18.56 5.61
N GLN A 129 15.46 19.51 4.99
CA GLN A 129 15.77 20.94 5.07
C GLN A 129 15.21 21.61 6.33
N ALA A 130 14.23 20.98 6.96
CA ALA A 130 13.56 21.51 8.16
C ALA A 130 14.15 20.93 9.48
N ALA A 131 15.08 19.99 9.42
CA ALA A 131 15.76 19.36 10.55
C ALA A 131 17.12 19.98 10.80
#